data_12af7b27f73faa143b531dff8f9904ab
#
_entry.id   12af7b27f73faa143b531dff8f9904ab
#
_cell.length_a   1.000
_cell.length_b   1.000
_cell.length_c   1.000
_cell.angle_alpha   90.00
_cell.angle_beta   90.00
_cell.angle_gamma   90.00
#
_symmetry.space_group_name_H-M   'P 1'
#
loop_
_entity.id
_entity.type
_entity.pdbx_description
1 polymer ?
#
loop_
_entity_poly.entity_id
_entity_poly.type
_entity_poly.pdbx_seq_one_letter_code
_entity_poly.pdbx_strand_id
1 'polypeptide(L)'
;MTRARAKRWARALGVLALFVLAFWLTGCDPAVFWARRAHLRDIAAQLFPPDWSYLSAIVAPLLATLRMSVTGTALGVALALGFAPLCAHNLPCPAPVRAVLRFLVQVLRSFPALILALLATFLFGLGTFSGTVAITVFTLAVMTRLTYEDIETLTLAPYRALCAMGASPARAYARAVVPEIASGYLTNALYLLETNVRHSAILGYVGAGGIGLLLNEKISWREYDRVGAILMCLFVTVCCIEWLSHALGRIIRGERSISRPAKRVLWAAVLLCVVVCTVGIDPPDLAHTSKTVLSAMGTGLLHPDWRFFFGTGKDGLGWLLLETVGIALAGTGLGALLAAPLAFLSTPKLLPRPAALLFRVLIVAIRSVPFLIYGLIFIRVSGPGAFTGVLTLAVCSIGLLSKRFTEAIEALDFRAYDALRAMGVSLLPRIRYAVLPQLAPALASAVLYRFDVNIREASVLGLVGAGGIGAPLIFAMNQYAWSDVSAIFLGFVLLVWGIDVGSARLRRRRSAAAAAE
;
A
#
# COMPACT_ATOMS: atom_id res chain seq x y z
N MET A 1 -22.18 -37.50 -3.44
CA MET A 1 -21.55 -36.24 -2.96
C MET A 1 -22.65 -35.31 -2.50
N THR A 2 -22.60 -34.80 -1.27
CA THR A 2 -23.61 -33.85 -0.80
C THR A 2 -23.53 -32.54 -1.59
N ARG A 3 -24.67 -31.88 -1.88
CA ARG A 3 -24.74 -30.58 -2.61
C ARG A 3 -23.77 -29.54 -2.08
N ALA A 4 -23.43 -29.57 -0.80
CA ALA A 4 -22.45 -28.69 -0.18
C ALA A 4 -20.99 -28.97 -0.64
N ARG A 5 -20.62 -30.24 -0.81
CA ARG A 5 -19.29 -30.62 -1.36
C ARG A 5 -19.17 -30.18 -2.83
N ALA A 6 -20.21 -30.41 -3.64
CA ALA A 6 -20.22 -29.99 -5.05
C ALA A 6 -20.06 -28.46 -5.18
N LYS A 7 -20.76 -27.64 -4.37
CA LYS A 7 -20.61 -26.18 -4.35
C LYS A 7 -19.20 -25.73 -3.91
N ARG A 8 -18.55 -26.45 -2.98
CA ARG A 8 -17.16 -26.14 -2.56
C ARG A 8 -16.17 -26.41 -3.72
N TRP A 9 -16.32 -27.57 -4.38
CA TRP A 9 -15.47 -27.90 -5.53
C TRP A 9 -15.68 -26.95 -6.71
N ALA A 10 -16.91 -26.59 -7.02
CA ALA A 10 -17.21 -25.62 -8.08
C ALA A 10 -16.57 -24.23 -7.80
N ARG A 11 -16.58 -23.76 -6.54
CA ARG A 11 -15.90 -22.53 -6.15
C ARG A 11 -14.37 -22.64 -6.27
N ALA A 12 -13.80 -23.75 -5.83
CA ALA A 12 -12.36 -23.98 -5.95
C ALA A 12 -11.91 -24.06 -7.41
N LEU A 13 -12.67 -24.75 -8.27
CA LEU A 13 -12.43 -24.82 -9.71
C LEU A 13 -12.58 -23.43 -10.37
N GLY A 14 -13.58 -22.63 -9.98
CA GLY A 14 -13.75 -21.26 -10.48
C GLY A 14 -12.57 -20.37 -10.12
N VAL A 15 -12.07 -20.45 -8.89
CA VAL A 15 -10.86 -19.71 -8.48
C VAL A 15 -9.64 -20.18 -9.25
N LEU A 16 -9.46 -21.50 -9.40
CA LEU A 16 -8.34 -22.07 -10.18
C LEU A 16 -8.40 -21.61 -11.65
N ALA A 17 -9.59 -21.65 -12.27
CA ALA A 17 -9.79 -21.21 -13.63
C ALA A 17 -9.44 -19.72 -13.81
N LEU A 18 -9.82 -18.86 -12.85
CA LEU A 18 -9.44 -17.45 -12.85
C LEU A 18 -7.92 -17.27 -12.76
N PHE A 19 -7.23 -18.08 -11.96
CA PHE A 19 -5.78 -18.05 -11.90
C PHE A 19 -5.12 -18.49 -13.19
N VAL A 20 -5.58 -19.60 -13.76
CA VAL A 20 -5.07 -20.09 -15.05
C VAL A 20 -5.27 -19.05 -16.14
N LEU A 21 -6.46 -18.43 -16.17
CA LEU A 21 -6.75 -17.34 -17.12
C LEU A 21 -5.82 -16.13 -16.89
N ALA A 22 -5.56 -15.74 -15.66
CA ALA A 22 -4.64 -14.64 -15.33
C ALA A 22 -3.21 -14.95 -15.77
N PHE A 23 -2.72 -16.18 -15.54
CA PHE A 23 -1.41 -16.62 -16.04
C PHE A 23 -1.33 -16.64 -17.57
N TRP A 24 -2.40 -17.07 -18.24
CA TRP A 24 -2.47 -17.06 -19.70
C TRP A 24 -2.48 -15.65 -20.26
N LEU A 25 -3.30 -14.74 -19.70
CA LEU A 25 -3.37 -13.33 -20.09
C LEU A 25 -2.04 -12.59 -19.94
N THR A 26 -1.27 -12.91 -18.90
CA THR A 26 0.00 -12.26 -18.59
C THR A 26 1.20 -12.89 -19.30
N GLY A 27 0.97 -13.92 -20.14
CA GLY A 27 2.06 -14.59 -20.86
C GLY A 27 3.14 -15.15 -19.93
N CYS A 28 2.74 -15.61 -18.74
CA CYS A 28 3.67 -16.18 -17.77
C CYS A 28 4.31 -17.44 -18.33
N ASP A 29 5.59 -17.35 -18.66
CA ASP A 29 6.40 -18.49 -19.08
C ASP A 29 7.45 -18.81 -18.00
N PRO A 30 7.19 -19.83 -17.14
CA PRO A 30 8.15 -20.26 -16.13
C PRO A 30 9.49 -20.73 -16.72
N ALA A 31 9.50 -21.21 -17.97
CA ALA A 31 10.70 -21.68 -18.63
C ALA A 31 11.70 -20.52 -18.88
N VAL A 32 11.22 -19.34 -19.24
CA VAL A 32 12.05 -18.13 -19.40
C VAL A 32 12.71 -17.75 -18.08
N PHE A 33 11.95 -17.77 -16.98
CA PHE A 33 12.51 -17.49 -15.65
C PHE A 33 13.57 -18.54 -15.26
N TRP A 34 13.28 -19.82 -15.48
CA TRP A 34 14.19 -20.91 -15.16
C TRP A 34 15.48 -20.85 -16.00
N ALA A 35 15.37 -20.56 -17.29
CA ALA A 35 16.51 -20.39 -18.17
C ALA A 35 17.43 -19.24 -17.75
N ARG A 36 16.85 -18.15 -17.24
CA ARG A 36 17.56 -16.93 -16.86
C ARG A 36 17.86 -16.82 -15.36
N ARG A 37 17.64 -17.88 -14.57
CA ARG A 37 17.90 -17.87 -13.11
C ARG A 37 19.34 -17.54 -12.72
N ALA A 38 20.29 -17.79 -13.61
CA ALA A 38 21.70 -17.41 -13.41
C ALA A 38 21.86 -15.90 -13.23
N HIS A 39 21.18 -15.09 -14.05
CA HIS A 39 21.21 -13.63 -13.93
C HIS A 39 20.68 -13.15 -12.57
N LEU A 40 19.63 -13.79 -12.02
CA LEU A 40 19.12 -13.45 -10.69
C LEU A 40 20.16 -13.77 -9.61
N ARG A 41 20.82 -14.91 -9.72
CA ARG A 41 21.90 -15.29 -8.80
C ARG A 41 23.08 -14.33 -8.89
N ASP A 42 23.47 -13.92 -10.10
CA ASP A 42 24.57 -13.00 -10.32
C ASP A 42 24.27 -11.60 -9.77
N ILE A 43 23.04 -11.09 -9.96
CA ILE A 43 22.58 -9.83 -9.35
C ILE A 43 22.58 -9.96 -7.81
N ALA A 44 22.06 -11.06 -7.26
CA ALA A 44 22.04 -11.29 -5.83
C ALA A 44 23.46 -11.39 -5.23
N ALA A 45 24.39 -12.00 -5.96
CA ALA A 45 25.81 -12.10 -5.56
C ALA A 45 26.52 -10.74 -5.61
N GLN A 46 26.15 -9.86 -6.54
CA GLN A 46 26.70 -8.52 -6.65
C GLN A 46 26.11 -7.54 -5.63
N LEU A 47 24.90 -7.81 -5.10
CA LEU A 47 24.32 -7.03 -4.00
C LEU A 47 25.09 -7.20 -2.67
N PHE A 48 25.86 -8.28 -2.54
CA PHE A 48 26.65 -8.60 -1.34
C PHE A 48 28.09 -9.00 -1.75
N PRO A 49 29.13 -8.36 -1.15
CA PRO A 49 29.11 -7.36 -0.08
C PRO A 49 28.71 -5.96 -0.57
N PRO A 50 27.91 -5.21 0.22
CA PRO A 50 27.55 -3.84 -0.10
C PRO A 50 28.76 -2.89 -0.01
N ASP A 51 28.84 -1.92 -0.90
CA ASP A 51 29.85 -0.87 -0.87
C ASP A 51 29.57 0.17 0.23
N TRP A 52 30.17 -0.02 1.40
CA TRP A 52 30.01 0.89 2.54
C TRP A 52 30.72 2.24 2.36
N SER A 53 31.66 2.36 1.43
CA SER A 53 32.30 3.65 1.12
C SER A 53 31.29 4.67 0.57
N TYR A 54 30.21 4.17 -0.03
CA TYR A 54 29.13 4.97 -0.62
C TYR A 54 28.15 5.55 0.41
N LEU A 55 28.31 5.24 1.71
CA LEU A 55 27.40 5.66 2.77
C LEU A 55 27.24 7.19 2.86
N SER A 56 28.32 7.95 2.65
CA SER A 56 28.28 9.42 2.68
C SER A 56 27.34 10.01 1.62
N ALA A 57 27.25 9.39 0.44
CA ALA A 57 26.36 9.81 -0.63
C ALA A 57 24.89 9.45 -0.36
N ILE A 58 24.64 8.41 0.46
CA ILE A 58 23.29 7.93 0.79
C ILE A 58 22.58 8.83 1.80
N VAL A 59 23.30 9.43 2.76
CA VAL A 59 22.72 10.13 3.92
C VAL A 59 21.83 11.29 3.49
N ALA A 60 22.28 12.17 2.61
CA ALA A 60 21.52 13.34 2.19
C ALA A 60 20.20 12.98 1.44
N PRO A 61 20.20 12.06 0.43
CA PRO A 61 18.96 11.60 -0.20
C PRO A 61 18.03 10.84 0.74
N LEU A 62 18.57 10.10 1.72
CA LEU A 62 17.79 9.40 2.72
C LEU A 62 17.06 10.39 3.64
N LEU A 63 17.75 11.43 4.11
CA LEU A 63 17.15 12.50 4.91
C LEU A 63 16.08 13.26 4.12
N ALA A 64 16.30 13.54 2.83
CA ALA A 64 15.28 14.14 1.95
C ALA A 64 14.02 13.26 1.88
N THR A 65 14.18 11.95 1.74
CA THR A 65 13.07 10.98 1.76
C THR A 65 12.30 11.02 3.08
N LEU A 66 13.00 11.08 4.21
CA LEU A 66 12.38 11.17 5.55
C LEU A 66 11.65 12.50 5.72
N ARG A 67 12.25 13.63 5.31
CA ARG A 67 11.61 14.95 5.36
C ARG A 67 10.30 14.97 4.58
N MET A 68 10.29 14.49 3.33
CA MET A 68 9.07 14.38 2.51
C MET A 68 8.00 13.52 3.21
N SER A 69 8.40 12.38 3.76
CA SER A 69 7.48 11.45 4.42
C SER A 69 6.85 12.04 5.67
N VAL A 70 7.66 12.64 6.54
CA VAL A 70 7.19 13.24 7.81
C VAL A 70 6.29 14.44 7.52
N THR A 71 6.73 15.37 6.68
CA THR A 71 5.95 16.57 6.36
C THR A 71 4.66 16.24 5.63
N GLY A 72 4.74 15.41 4.58
CA GLY A 72 3.56 15.03 3.82
C GLY A 72 2.54 14.25 4.66
N THR A 73 3.01 13.38 5.54
CA THR A 73 2.12 12.67 6.47
C THR A 73 1.49 13.64 7.47
N ALA A 74 2.27 14.52 8.08
CA ALA A 74 1.77 15.48 9.06
C ALA A 74 0.70 16.42 8.47
N LEU A 75 0.96 16.98 7.27
CA LEU A 75 0.01 17.83 6.57
C LEU A 75 -1.26 17.07 6.16
N GLY A 76 -1.12 15.88 5.58
CA GLY A 76 -2.25 15.04 5.17
C GLY A 76 -3.12 14.63 6.35
N VAL A 77 -2.51 14.24 7.47
CA VAL A 77 -3.21 13.93 8.73
C VAL A 77 -3.91 15.17 9.28
N ALA A 78 -3.24 16.32 9.35
CA ALA A 78 -3.86 17.55 9.86
C ALA A 78 -5.10 17.96 9.04
N LEU A 79 -5.01 17.91 7.72
CA LEU A 79 -6.14 18.22 6.83
C LEU A 79 -7.28 17.19 6.96
N ALA A 80 -6.96 15.91 7.10
CA ALA A 80 -7.96 14.84 7.21
C ALA A 80 -8.88 15.00 8.42
N LEU A 81 -8.37 15.58 9.53
CA LEU A 81 -9.17 15.84 10.73
C LEU A 81 -10.33 16.82 10.46
N GLY A 82 -10.12 17.78 9.55
CA GLY A 82 -11.16 18.72 9.12
C GLY A 82 -12.12 18.13 8.06
N PHE A 83 -11.63 17.27 7.16
CA PHE A 83 -12.43 16.68 6.10
C PHE A 83 -13.28 15.50 6.55
N ALA A 84 -12.81 14.69 7.49
CA ALA A 84 -13.49 13.48 7.94
C ALA A 84 -14.91 13.71 8.49
N PRO A 85 -15.17 14.72 9.35
CA PRO A 85 -16.51 14.97 9.86
C PRO A 85 -17.52 15.36 8.77
N LEU A 86 -17.05 16.00 7.69
CA LEU A 86 -17.89 16.35 6.54
C LEU A 86 -18.27 15.12 5.70
N CYS A 87 -17.49 14.07 5.80
CA CYS A 87 -17.73 12.79 5.11
C CYS A 87 -18.58 11.81 5.94
N ALA A 88 -18.68 11.95 7.27
CA ALA A 88 -19.39 11.01 8.14
C ALA A 88 -20.92 11.09 7.97
N HIS A 89 -21.62 9.93 7.92
CA HIS A 89 -23.09 9.89 7.75
C HIS A 89 -23.86 10.33 8.99
N ASN A 90 -23.28 10.12 10.15
CA ASN A 90 -23.90 10.34 11.44
C ASN A 90 -23.71 11.77 11.98
N LEU A 91 -22.91 12.61 11.28
CA LEU A 91 -22.70 14.03 11.60
C LEU A 91 -23.52 14.94 10.64
N PRO A 92 -23.88 16.16 11.08
CA PRO A 92 -24.67 17.08 10.28
C PRO A 92 -23.84 17.66 9.13
N CYS A 93 -24.03 17.12 7.93
CA CYS A 93 -23.48 17.64 6.68
C CYS A 93 -24.54 17.48 5.59
N PRO A 94 -24.76 18.48 4.70
CA PRO A 94 -25.68 18.34 3.58
C PRO A 94 -25.33 17.13 2.70
N ALA A 95 -26.36 16.32 2.38
CA ALA A 95 -26.16 15.08 1.63
C ALA A 95 -25.38 15.25 0.30
N PRO A 96 -25.65 16.29 -0.53
CA PRO A 96 -24.89 16.48 -1.77
C PRO A 96 -23.41 16.81 -1.51
N VAL A 97 -23.10 17.64 -0.51
CA VAL A 97 -21.70 17.98 -0.14
C VAL A 97 -20.96 16.73 0.31
N ARG A 98 -21.57 15.94 1.18
CA ARG A 98 -21.01 14.67 1.65
C ARG A 98 -20.77 13.69 0.49
N ALA A 99 -21.72 13.58 -0.44
CA ALA A 99 -21.58 12.71 -1.60
C ALA A 99 -20.39 13.12 -2.49
N VAL A 100 -20.26 14.41 -2.78
CA VAL A 100 -19.14 14.97 -3.57
C VAL A 100 -17.81 14.74 -2.85
N LEU A 101 -17.71 15.05 -1.56
CA LEU A 101 -16.46 14.86 -0.81
C LEU A 101 -16.06 13.39 -0.74
N ARG A 102 -17.01 12.47 -0.50
CA ARG A 102 -16.74 11.03 -0.52
C ARG A 102 -16.28 10.55 -1.89
N PHE A 103 -16.90 11.06 -2.95
CA PHE A 103 -16.50 10.76 -4.32
C PHE A 103 -15.07 11.25 -4.59
N LEU A 104 -14.73 12.49 -4.22
CA LEU A 104 -13.39 13.03 -4.36
C LEU A 104 -12.34 12.21 -3.58
N VAL A 105 -12.63 11.89 -2.32
CA VAL A 105 -11.76 11.03 -1.49
C VAL A 105 -11.58 9.66 -2.14
N GLN A 106 -12.64 9.08 -2.70
CA GLN A 106 -12.57 7.79 -3.40
C GLN A 106 -11.71 7.86 -4.67
N VAL A 107 -11.86 8.93 -5.46
CA VAL A 107 -11.05 9.16 -6.66
C VAL A 107 -9.57 9.33 -6.30
N LEU A 108 -9.25 10.22 -5.35
CA LEU A 108 -7.88 10.43 -4.91
C LEU A 108 -7.22 9.17 -4.36
N ARG A 109 -7.97 8.36 -3.61
CA ARG A 109 -7.49 7.08 -3.06
C ARG A 109 -7.27 6.00 -4.13
N SER A 110 -7.93 6.12 -5.27
CA SER A 110 -7.73 5.17 -6.37
C SER A 110 -6.32 5.28 -6.95
N PHE A 111 -5.72 6.48 -6.91
CA PHE A 111 -4.37 6.70 -7.42
C PHE A 111 -3.28 6.29 -6.43
N PRO A 112 -2.27 5.53 -6.86
CA PRO A 112 -1.03 5.33 -6.12
C PRO A 112 -0.28 6.64 -5.90
N ALA A 113 0.48 6.73 -4.80
CA ALA A 113 1.28 7.93 -4.49
C ALA A 113 2.26 8.33 -5.61
N LEU A 114 2.77 7.36 -6.38
CA LEU A 114 3.70 7.62 -7.48
C LEU A 114 3.03 8.36 -8.65
N ILE A 115 1.79 8.03 -8.99
CA ILE A 115 1.03 8.75 -10.04
C ILE A 115 0.74 10.18 -9.57
N LEU A 116 0.38 10.35 -8.30
CA LEU A 116 0.21 11.69 -7.72
C LEU A 116 1.52 12.50 -7.73
N ALA A 117 2.66 11.84 -7.48
CA ALA A 117 3.97 12.48 -7.56
C ALA A 117 4.32 12.88 -8.99
N LEU A 118 4.03 12.02 -9.96
CA LEU A 118 4.24 12.32 -11.36
C LEU A 118 3.41 13.56 -11.80
N LEU A 119 2.14 13.63 -11.42
CA LEU A 119 1.32 14.83 -11.64
C LEU A 119 1.88 16.06 -10.94
N ALA A 120 2.34 15.90 -9.69
CA ALA A 120 2.92 17.01 -8.93
C ALA A 120 4.24 17.52 -9.55
N THR A 121 5.06 16.64 -10.15
CA THR A 121 6.30 17.07 -10.84
C THR A 121 6.00 17.87 -12.11
N PHE A 122 4.94 17.60 -12.83
CA PHE A 122 4.48 18.44 -13.95
C PHE A 122 3.95 19.81 -13.49
N LEU A 123 3.39 19.90 -12.27
CA LEU A 123 2.82 21.14 -11.74
C LEU A 123 3.85 22.03 -11.03
N PHE A 124 4.74 21.43 -10.25
CA PHE A 124 5.63 22.14 -9.31
C PHE A 124 7.12 21.96 -9.62
N GLY A 125 7.44 21.28 -10.72
CA GLY A 125 8.81 20.92 -11.06
C GLY A 125 9.33 19.69 -10.32
N LEU A 126 10.56 19.29 -10.68
CA LEU A 126 11.25 18.18 -10.03
C LEU A 126 11.72 18.59 -8.64
N GLY A 127 11.69 17.67 -7.68
CA GLY A 127 12.24 17.93 -6.33
C GLY A 127 11.36 17.45 -5.19
N THR A 128 11.83 17.70 -3.97
CA THR A 128 11.23 17.20 -2.72
C THR A 128 9.86 17.79 -2.43
N PHE A 129 9.56 18.99 -2.96
CA PHE A 129 8.24 19.62 -2.82
C PHE A 129 7.15 18.79 -3.49
N SER A 130 7.35 18.38 -4.75
CA SER A 130 6.39 17.59 -5.52
C SER A 130 6.11 16.23 -4.85
N GLY A 131 7.16 15.58 -4.31
CA GLY A 131 7.00 14.37 -3.51
C GLY A 131 6.20 14.60 -2.23
N THR A 132 6.43 15.71 -1.54
CA THR A 132 5.68 16.07 -0.32
C THR A 132 4.21 16.33 -0.61
N VAL A 133 3.88 17.04 -1.68
CA VAL A 133 2.49 17.26 -2.12
C VAL A 133 1.80 15.93 -2.43
N ALA A 134 2.45 15.04 -3.16
CA ALA A 134 1.89 13.73 -3.49
C ALA A 134 1.57 12.90 -2.24
N ILE A 135 2.50 12.86 -1.27
CA ILE A 135 2.29 12.16 0.00
C ILE A 135 1.18 12.82 0.81
N THR A 136 1.10 14.15 0.81
CA THR A 136 0.04 14.90 1.50
C THR A 136 -1.33 14.52 0.95
N VAL A 137 -1.51 14.54 -0.37
CA VAL A 137 -2.78 14.22 -1.03
C VAL A 137 -3.15 12.75 -0.81
N PHE A 138 -2.19 11.83 -0.96
CA PHE A 138 -2.39 10.42 -0.68
C PHE A 138 -2.82 10.17 0.78
N THR A 139 -2.10 10.77 1.72
CA THR A 139 -2.37 10.64 3.16
C THR A 139 -3.71 11.24 3.52
N LEU A 140 -4.04 12.43 2.99
CA LEU A 140 -5.34 13.07 3.16
C LEU A 140 -6.48 12.12 2.75
N ALA A 141 -6.40 11.53 1.56
CA ALA A 141 -7.45 10.66 1.05
C ALA A 141 -7.62 9.39 1.89
N VAL A 142 -6.52 8.72 2.26
CA VAL A 142 -6.56 7.48 3.04
C VAL A 142 -7.01 7.77 4.48
N MET A 143 -6.44 8.80 5.11
CA MET A 143 -6.72 9.14 6.51
C MET A 143 -8.15 9.64 6.69
N THR A 144 -8.66 10.47 5.77
CA THR A 144 -10.06 10.92 5.78
C THR A 144 -11.01 9.73 5.78
N ARG A 145 -10.75 8.72 4.94
CA ARG A 145 -11.58 7.51 4.90
C ARG A 145 -11.54 6.73 6.21
N LEU A 146 -10.37 6.41 6.71
CA LEU A 146 -10.23 5.67 7.98
C LEU A 146 -10.96 6.41 9.10
N THR A 147 -10.80 7.73 9.17
CA THR A 147 -11.38 8.54 10.22
C THR A 147 -12.91 8.63 10.13
N TYR A 148 -13.51 8.83 8.95
CA TYR A 148 -14.96 8.87 8.89
C TYR A 148 -15.59 7.47 9.12
N GLU A 149 -14.93 6.38 8.71
CA GLU A 149 -15.34 5.02 9.04
C GLU A 149 -15.31 4.80 10.58
N ASP A 150 -14.26 5.26 11.27
CA ASP A 150 -14.17 5.22 12.73
C ASP A 150 -15.30 6.05 13.39
N ILE A 151 -15.54 7.29 12.93
CA ILE A 151 -16.63 8.15 13.44
C ILE A 151 -17.99 7.49 13.27
N GLU A 152 -18.25 6.80 12.17
CA GLU A 152 -19.52 6.12 11.90
C GLU A 152 -19.81 4.95 12.83
N THR A 153 -18.77 4.37 13.45
CA THR A 153 -18.93 3.30 14.44
C THR A 153 -19.23 3.81 15.86
N LEU A 154 -19.01 5.11 16.11
CA LEU A 154 -19.20 5.69 17.44
C LEU A 154 -20.67 5.92 17.78
N THR A 155 -20.98 5.81 19.07
CA THR A 155 -22.23 6.29 19.65
C THR A 155 -22.17 7.81 19.86
N LEU A 156 -22.93 8.57 19.07
CA LEU A 156 -22.90 10.04 19.13
C LEU A 156 -23.79 10.64 20.25
N ALA A 157 -24.13 9.88 21.30
CA ALA A 157 -24.92 10.39 22.42
C ALA A 157 -24.26 11.60 23.11
N PRO A 158 -22.93 11.58 23.44
CA PRO A 158 -22.26 12.76 24.04
C PRO A 158 -22.25 13.98 23.11
N TYR A 159 -22.07 13.77 21.80
CA TYR A 159 -22.11 14.84 20.81
C TYR A 159 -23.49 15.52 20.77
N ARG A 160 -24.55 14.70 20.71
CA ARG A 160 -25.94 15.20 20.67
C ARG A 160 -26.31 15.95 21.96
N ALA A 161 -25.87 15.46 23.11
CA ALA A 161 -26.09 16.13 24.40
C ALA A 161 -25.45 17.52 24.44
N LEU A 162 -24.19 17.66 23.96
CA LEU A 162 -23.53 18.97 23.87
C LEU A 162 -24.27 19.92 22.91
N CYS A 163 -24.74 19.44 21.77
CA CYS A 163 -25.53 20.24 20.85
C CYS A 163 -26.86 20.68 21.46
N ALA A 164 -27.53 19.80 22.22
CA ALA A 164 -28.79 20.12 22.94
C ALA A 164 -28.56 21.18 24.04
N MET A 165 -27.38 21.24 24.63
CA MET A 165 -26.98 22.29 25.59
C MET A 165 -26.55 23.61 24.91
N GLY A 166 -26.70 23.74 23.58
CA GLY A 166 -26.39 24.97 22.84
C GLY A 166 -24.94 25.06 22.33
N ALA A 167 -24.14 24.01 22.44
CA ALA A 167 -22.80 24.02 21.84
C ALA A 167 -22.89 24.00 20.31
N SER A 168 -22.04 24.78 19.63
CA SER A 168 -21.92 24.71 18.17
C SER A 168 -21.45 23.33 17.73
N PRO A 169 -21.85 22.83 16.53
CA PRO A 169 -21.45 21.51 16.02
C PRO A 169 -19.94 21.29 16.04
N ALA A 170 -19.15 22.31 15.69
CA ALA A 170 -17.68 22.23 15.73
C ALA A 170 -17.14 22.05 17.15
N ARG A 171 -17.70 22.76 18.14
CA ARG A 171 -17.29 22.61 19.55
C ARG A 171 -17.71 21.26 20.12
N ALA A 172 -18.92 20.79 19.79
CA ALA A 172 -19.39 19.47 20.18
C ALA A 172 -18.51 18.36 19.56
N TYR A 173 -18.14 18.48 18.28
CA TYR A 173 -17.20 17.57 17.62
C TYR A 173 -15.85 17.54 18.32
N ALA A 174 -15.23 18.70 18.55
CA ALA A 174 -13.92 18.81 19.19
C ALA A 174 -13.89 18.24 20.63
N ARG A 175 -15.02 18.33 21.37
CA ARG A 175 -15.10 17.93 22.78
C ARG A 175 -15.61 16.50 22.99
N ALA A 176 -16.44 15.97 22.10
CA ALA A 176 -17.05 14.65 22.26
C ALA A 176 -16.47 13.60 21.28
N VAL A 177 -16.21 13.96 20.02
CA VAL A 177 -15.80 12.98 19.00
C VAL A 177 -14.28 12.86 18.91
N VAL A 178 -13.57 13.99 18.82
CA VAL A 178 -12.10 14.00 18.67
C VAL A 178 -11.38 13.22 19.78
N PRO A 179 -11.70 13.37 21.08
CA PRO A 179 -11.04 12.59 22.12
C PRO A 179 -11.28 11.08 22.01
N GLU A 180 -12.46 10.67 21.56
CA GLU A 180 -12.84 9.26 21.39
C GLU A 180 -12.06 8.59 20.28
N ILE A 181 -11.90 9.26 19.12
CA ILE A 181 -11.14 8.73 17.98
C ILE A 181 -9.63 8.92 18.12
N ALA A 182 -9.15 9.77 19.03
CA ALA A 182 -7.76 10.25 19.07
C ALA A 182 -6.72 9.11 19.09
N SER A 183 -6.97 8.05 19.87
CA SER A 183 -6.05 6.92 19.97
C SER A 183 -5.94 6.15 18.65
N GLY A 184 -7.08 5.84 18.02
CA GLY A 184 -7.14 5.19 16.69
C GLY A 184 -6.53 6.09 15.61
N TYR A 185 -6.91 7.37 15.61
CA TYR A 185 -6.42 8.38 14.69
C TYR A 185 -4.90 8.49 14.67
N LEU A 186 -4.28 8.63 15.83
CA LEU A 186 -2.82 8.71 15.96
C LEU A 186 -2.13 7.39 15.61
N THR A 187 -2.74 6.25 15.92
CA THR A 187 -2.22 4.94 15.53
C THR A 187 -2.24 4.79 14.01
N ASN A 188 -3.31 5.23 13.35
CA ASN A 188 -3.42 5.25 11.88
C ASN A 188 -2.42 6.22 11.25
N ALA A 189 -2.16 7.38 11.89
CA ALA A 189 -1.15 8.34 11.44
C ALA A 189 0.26 7.73 11.46
N LEU A 190 0.64 7.01 12.52
CA LEU A 190 1.91 6.30 12.61
C LEU A 190 2.04 5.19 11.55
N TYR A 191 0.97 4.43 11.31
CA TYR A 191 0.92 3.43 10.25
C TYR A 191 1.11 4.05 8.86
N LEU A 192 0.49 5.21 8.61
CA LEU A 192 0.66 5.92 7.34
C LEU A 192 2.06 6.51 7.20
N LEU A 193 2.68 7.00 8.28
CA LEU A 193 4.08 7.44 8.26
C LEU A 193 5.01 6.30 7.84
N GLU A 194 4.87 5.12 8.44
CA GLU A 194 5.65 3.93 8.08
C GLU A 194 5.45 3.56 6.60
N THR A 195 4.23 3.63 6.12
CA THR A 195 3.88 3.33 4.72
C THR A 195 4.45 4.39 3.77
N ASN A 196 4.35 5.66 4.13
CA ASN A 196 4.81 6.78 3.32
C ASN A 196 6.34 6.83 3.18
N VAL A 197 7.10 6.40 4.19
CA VAL A 197 8.56 6.27 4.06
C VAL A 197 8.93 5.26 2.96
N ARG A 198 8.21 4.14 2.88
CA ARG A 198 8.42 3.18 1.79
C ARG A 198 7.98 3.73 0.43
N HIS A 199 6.87 4.47 0.38
CA HIS A 199 6.41 5.13 -0.84
C HIS A 199 7.38 6.22 -1.30
N SER A 200 7.88 7.06 -0.39
CA SER A 200 8.84 8.13 -0.70
C SER A 200 10.12 7.59 -1.35
N ALA A 201 10.57 6.41 -0.94
CA ALA A 201 11.72 5.76 -1.55
C ALA A 201 11.51 5.41 -3.04
N ILE A 202 10.26 5.39 -3.51
CA ILE A 202 9.92 5.13 -4.91
C ILE A 202 9.69 6.44 -5.68
N LEU A 203 9.24 7.52 -5.01
CA LEU A 203 8.86 8.77 -5.67
C LEU A 203 10.02 9.42 -6.44
N GLY A 204 11.25 9.18 -6.01
CA GLY A 204 12.44 9.66 -6.72
C GLY A 204 12.57 9.10 -8.13
N TYR A 205 11.94 7.95 -8.45
CA TYR A 205 11.92 7.40 -9.80
C TYR A 205 11.24 8.35 -10.83
N VAL A 206 10.26 9.11 -10.39
CA VAL A 206 9.56 10.11 -11.23
C VAL A 206 10.07 11.53 -11.00
N GLY A 207 11.28 11.69 -10.43
CA GLY A 207 11.91 12.99 -10.23
C GLY A 207 11.45 13.76 -8.98
N ALA A 208 10.71 13.14 -8.08
CA ALA A 208 10.29 13.75 -6.82
C ALA A 208 11.40 13.79 -5.74
N GLY A 209 12.66 13.57 -6.13
CA GLY A 209 13.82 13.65 -5.24
C GLY A 209 13.97 12.45 -4.28
N GLY A 210 14.86 12.58 -3.31
CA GLY A 210 15.11 11.57 -2.30
C GLY A 210 15.93 10.36 -2.78
N ILE A 211 15.93 9.30 -1.97
CA ILE A 211 16.79 8.11 -2.18
C ILE A 211 16.41 7.32 -3.43
N GLY A 212 15.17 7.44 -3.91
CA GLY A 212 14.70 6.74 -5.10
C GLY A 212 15.40 7.18 -6.39
N LEU A 213 15.80 8.45 -6.49
CA LEU A 213 16.56 8.97 -7.62
C LEU A 213 17.94 8.28 -7.69
N LEU A 214 18.64 8.26 -6.54
CA LEU A 214 19.95 7.63 -6.42
C LEU A 214 19.89 6.13 -6.74
N LEU A 215 18.84 5.48 -6.26
CA LEU A 215 18.64 4.05 -6.47
C LEU A 215 18.35 3.72 -7.94
N ASN A 216 17.51 4.52 -8.61
CA ASN A 216 17.24 4.37 -10.03
C ASN A 216 18.51 4.56 -10.88
N GLU A 217 19.34 5.55 -10.55
CA GLU A 217 20.62 5.81 -11.18
C GLU A 217 21.54 4.58 -11.06
N LYS A 218 21.76 4.06 -9.84
CA LYS A 218 22.69 2.95 -9.60
C LYS A 218 22.22 1.62 -10.21
N ILE A 219 20.90 1.36 -10.21
CA ILE A 219 20.34 0.20 -10.91
C ILE A 219 20.54 0.34 -12.44
N SER A 220 20.38 1.54 -12.99
CA SER A 220 20.56 1.80 -14.42
C SER A 220 22.01 1.59 -14.85
N TRP A 221 22.97 1.98 -14.02
CA TRP A 221 24.40 1.82 -14.25
C TRP A 221 24.93 0.43 -13.86
N ARG A 222 24.05 -0.46 -13.30
CA ARG A 222 24.41 -1.82 -12.85
C ARG A 222 25.43 -1.87 -11.72
N GLU A 223 25.52 -0.83 -10.90
CA GLU A 223 26.38 -0.76 -9.72
C GLU A 223 25.65 -1.44 -8.53
N TYR A 224 25.51 -2.76 -8.59
CA TYR A 224 24.68 -3.52 -7.64
C TYR A 224 25.26 -3.57 -6.22
N ASP A 225 26.55 -3.42 -6.04
CA ASP A 225 27.23 -3.25 -4.76
C ASP A 225 26.75 -2.00 -4.02
N ARG A 226 26.63 -0.87 -4.73
CA ARG A 226 26.06 0.38 -4.22
C ARG A 226 24.55 0.29 -4.00
N VAL A 227 23.86 -0.41 -4.89
CA VAL A 227 22.42 -0.72 -4.68
C VAL A 227 22.23 -1.50 -3.39
N GLY A 228 23.11 -2.49 -3.11
CA GLY A 228 23.12 -3.24 -1.86
C GLY A 228 23.24 -2.33 -0.64
N ALA A 229 24.19 -1.38 -0.65
CA ALA A 229 24.35 -0.41 0.43
C ALA A 229 23.11 0.47 0.64
N ILE A 230 22.50 0.98 -0.44
CA ILE A 230 21.27 1.77 -0.37
C ILE A 230 20.12 0.95 0.23
N LEU A 231 19.95 -0.31 -0.21
CA LEU A 231 18.88 -1.19 0.29
C LEU A 231 19.08 -1.53 1.78
N MET A 232 20.33 -1.73 2.22
CA MET A 232 20.62 -1.95 3.65
C MET A 232 20.31 -0.71 4.49
N CYS A 233 20.64 0.49 4.02
CA CYS A 233 20.28 1.73 4.69
C CYS A 233 18.75 1.93 4.78
N LEU A 234 18.04 1.63 3.69
CA LEU A 234 16.57 1.65 3.68
C LEU A 234 15.99 0.62 4.65
N PHE A 235 16.54 -0.60 4.67
CA PHE A 235 16.10 -1.64 5.59
C PHE A 235 16.24 -1.19 7.06
N VAL A 236 17.42 -0.70 7.44
CA VAL A 236 17.65 -0.18 8.80
C VAL A 236 16.69 0.97 9.12
N THR A 237 16.50 1.90 8.21
CA THR A 237 15.59 3.04 8.37
C THR A 237 14.15 2.59 8.59
N VAL A 238 13.66 1.66 7.77
CA VAL A 238 12.30 1.11 7.92
C VAL A 238 12.15 0.38 9.25
N CYS A 239 13.14 -0.42 9.67
CA CYS A 239 13.13 -1.09 10.97
C CYS A 239 13.10 -0.09 12.14
N CYS A 240 13.89 0.98 12.07
CA CYS A 240 13.90 2.03 13.08
C CYS A 240 12.54 2.73 13.18
N ILE A 241 11.92 3.06 12.04
CA ILE A 241 10.60 3.71 12.02
C ILE A 241 9.51 2.76 12.51
N GLU A 242 9.52 1.49 12.11
CA GLU A 242 8.58 0.47 12.60
C GLU A 242 8.71 0.31 14.12
N TRP A 243 9.94 0.22 14.64
CA TRP A 243 10.18 0.16 16.08
C TRP A 243 9.68 1.41 16.81
N LEU A 244 9.98 2.61 16.28
CA LEU A 244 9.53 3.89 16.85
C LEU A 244 8.01 3.99 16.84
N SER A 245 7.36 3.65 15.72
CA SER A 245 5.89 3.64 15.57
C SER A 245 5.24 2.69 16.58
N HIS A 246 5.79 1.49 16.77
CA HIS A 246 5.32 0.55 17.78
C HIS A 246 5.51 1.07 19.20
N ALA A 247 6.64 1.71 19.51
CA ALA A 247 6.90 2.29 20.82
C ALA A 247 5.93 3.44 21.13
N LEU A 248 5.73 4.36 20.19
CA LEU A 248 4.77 5.46 20.30
C LEU A 248 3.32 4.95 20.37
N GLY A 249 2.96 3.96 19.55
CA GLY A 249 1.64 3.34 19.55
C GLY A 249 1.25 2.75 20.91
N ARG A 250 2.18 2.09 21.61
CA ARG A 250 1.94 1.59 22.99
C ARG A 250 1.65 2.72 23.98
N ILE A 251 2.33 3.87 23.83
CA ILE A 251 2.10 5.04 24.68
C ILE A 251 0.72 5.65 24.38
N ILE A 252 0.35 5.75 23.10
CA ILE A 252 -0.94 6.31 22.65
C ILE A 252 -2.10 5.45 23.12
N ARG A 253 -2.00 4.12 23.02
CA ARG A 253 -3.04 3.18 23.50
C ARG A 253 -3.09 3.04 25.03
N GLY A 254 -2.18 3.70 25.76
CA GLY A 254 -2.14 3.64 27.22
C GLY A 254 -1.53 2.36 27.81
N GLU A 255 -0.96 1.49 26.99
CA GLU A 255 -0.28 0.26 27.41
C GLU A 255 0.99 0.57 28.22
N ARG A 256 1.62 1.71 27.96
CA ARG A 256 2.75 2.24 28.72
C ARG A 256 2.41 3.61 29.27
N SER A 257 2.30 3.69 30.58
CA SER A 257 2.08 4.96 31.27
C SER A 257 3.36 5.78 31.31
N ILE A 258 3.27 7.03 30.90
CA ILE A 258 4.34 8.04 31.08
C ILE A 258 3.79 9.25 31.83
N SER A 259 4.66 9.94 32.58
CA SER A 259 4.28 11.11 33.33
C SER A 259 3.75 12.25 32.46
N ARG A 260 2.90 13.11 32.98
CA ARG A 260 2.34 14.25 32.24
C ARG A 260 3.43 15.17 31.62
N PRO A 261 4.53 15.52 32.34
CA PRO A 261 5.59 16.32 31.73
C PRO A 261 6.29 15.57 30.59
N ALA A 262 6.55 14.26 30.71
CA ALA A 262 7.15 13.46 29.66
C ALA A 262 6.26 13.40 28.41
N LYS A 263 4.92 13.35 28.55
CA LYS A 263 3.99 13.48 27.41
C LYS A 263 4.13 14.80 26.68
N ARG A 264 4.25 15.93 27.44
CA ARG A 264 4.43 17.26 26.83
C ARG A 264 5.75 17.35 26.06
N VAL A 265 6.84 16.87 26.65
CA VAL A 265 8.15 16.82 25.97
C VAL A 265 8.09 15.95 24.71
N LEU A 266 7.45 14.80 24.76
CA LEU A 266 7.27 13.93 23.61
C LEU A 266 6.54 14.64 22.46
N TRP A 267 5.40 15.28 22.75
CA TRP A 267 4.64 16.00 21.72
C TRP A 267 5.40 17.22 21.19
N ALA A 268 6.14 17.92 22.04
CA ALA A 268 6.99 19.02 21.62
C ALA A 268 8.13 18.51 20.70
N ALA A 269 8.74 17.37 20.99
CA ALA A 269 9.76 16.75 20.15
C ALA A 269 9.19 16.31 18.80
N VAL A 270 7.99 15.72 18.75
CA VAL A 270 7.30 15.36 17.50
C VAL A 270 7.01 16.62 16.67
N LEU A 271 6.48 17.67 17.30
CA LEU A 271 6.20 18.93 16.60
C LEU A 271 7.48 19.56 16.05
N LEU A 272 8.55 19.61 16.86
CA LEU A 272 9.86 20.11 16.43
C LEU A 272 10.40 19.31 15.24
N CYS A 273 10.30 17.99 15.29
CA CYS A 273 10.70 17.11 14.18
C CYS A 273 9.93 17.46 12.89
N VAL A 274 8.61 17.65 12.97
CA VAL A 274 7.78 18.04 11.81
C VAL A 274 8.23 19.40 11.28
N VAL A 275 8.45 20.41 12.14
CA VAL A 275 8.89 21.75 11.73
C VAL A 275 10.26 21.70 11.04
N VAL A 276 11.24 21.00 11.63
CA VAL A 276 12.58 20.85 11.03
C VAL A 276 12.52 20.13 9.69
N CYS A 277 11.69 19.10 9.56
CA CYS A 277 11.48 18.42 8.29
C CYS A 277 10.84 19.33 7.25
N THR A 278 9.86 20.15 7.63
CA THR A 278 9.16 21.06 6.73
C THR A 278 10.07 22.18 6.20
N VAL A 279 10.88 22.77 7.07
CA VAL A 279 11.85 23.82 6.67
C VAL A 279 12.92 23.27 5.72
N GLY A 280 13.22 21.99 5.81
CA GLY A 280 14.24 21.35 4.95
C GLY A 280 13.71 20.83 3.61
N ILE A 281 12.49 21.19 3.18
CA ILE A 281 11.94 20.87 1.86
C ILE A 281 12.31 21.98 0.89
N ASP A 282 12.81 21.57 -0.29
CA ASP A 282 13.13 22.53 -1.35
C ASP A 282 11.86 23.28 -1.80
N PRO A 283 11.94 24.58 -2.08
CA PRO A 283 10.80 25.33 -2.58
C PRO A 283 10.37 24.82 -3.97
N PRO A 284 9.08 25.02 -4.35
CA PRO A 284 8.62 24.65 -5.68
C PRO A 284 9.31 25.46 -6.77
N ASP A 285 9.69 24.82 -7.86
CA ASP A 285 10.23 25.49 -9.03
C ASP A 285 9.09 25.95 -9.95
N LEU A 286 8.51 27.09 -9.60
CA LEU A 286 7.39 27.68 -10.35
C LEU A 286 7.83 28.34 -11.67
N ALA A 287 9.14 28.56 -11.88
CA ALA A 287 9.65 29.17 -13.11
C ALA A 287 9.45 28.26 -14.33
N HIS A 288 9.44 26.94 -14.13
CA HIS A 288 9.19 25.95 -15.18
C HIS A 288 7.70 25.67 -15.40
N THR A 289 6.81 26.13 -14.53
CA THR A 289 5.36 25.93 -14.67
C THR A 289 4.79 26.92 -15.67
N SER A 290 4.82 26.56 -16.95
CA SER A 290 4.19 27.36 -17.99
C SER A 290 2.67 27.38 -17.81
N LYS A 291 2.06 28.59 -17.85
CA LYS A 291 0.58 28.72 -17.85
C LYS A 291 -0.07 27.92 -18.96
N THR A 292 0.65 27.73 -20.08
CA THR A 292 0.23 26.93 -21.23
C THR A 292 0.12 25.45 -20.87
N VAL A 293 1.08 24.89 -20.14
CA VAL A 293 1.04 23.48 -19.69
C VAL A 293 -0.08 23.28 -18.69
N LEU A 294 -0.26 24.21 -17.75
CA LEU A 294 -1.33 24.13 -16.75
C LEU A 294 -2.72 24.20 -17.40
N SER A 295 -2.93 25.10 -18.38
CA SER A 295 -4.19 25.20 -19.12
C SER A 295 -4.44 23.99 -19.99
N ALA A 296 -3.43 23.48 -20.71
CA ALA A 296 -3.52 22.29 -21.53
C ALA A 296 -3.82 21.04 -20.68
N MET A 297 -3.18 20.90 -19.53
CA MET A 297 -3.46 19.85 -18.56
C MET A 297 -4.89 19.94 -18.03
N GLY A 298 -5.35 21.14 -17.63
CA GLY A 298 -6.71 21.36 -17.12
C GLY A 298 -7.78 21.04 -18.17
N THR A 299 -7.63 21.53 -19.40
CA THR A 299 -8.57 21.26 -20.50
C THR A 299 -8.53 19.80 -20.94
N GLY A 300 -7.34 19.20 -21.09
CA GLY A 300 -7.20 17.81 -21.52
C GLY A 300 -7.74 16.82 -20.49
N LEU A 301 -7.54 17.06 -19.19
CA LEU A 301 -8.09 16.20 -18.13
C LEU A 301 -9.62 16.24 -18.06
N LEU A 302 -10.26 17.30 -18.56
CA LEU A 302 -11.73 17.39 -18.63
C LEU A 302 -12.31 16.75 -19.90
N HIS A 303 -11.49 16.48 -20.93
CA HIS A 303 -11.94 15.95 -22.21
C HIS A 303 -11.21 14.63 -22.54
N PRO A 304 -11.68 13.48 -21.98
CA PRO A 304 -11.07 12.18 -22.23
C PRO A 304 -11.17 11.78 -23.71
N ASP A 305 -10.12 11.13 -24.22
CA ASP A 305 -10.18 10.53 -25.56
C ASP A 305 -11.05 9.26 -25.54
N TRP A 306 -12.27 9.41 -26.04
CA TRP A 306 -13.24 8.31 -26.13
C TRP A 306 -12.85 7.24 -27.16
N ARG A 307 -12.03 7.56 -28.18
CA ARG A 307 -11.57 6.59 -29.17
C ARG A 307 -10.61 5.60 -28.52
N PHE A 308 -9.68 6.12 -27.72
CA PHE A 308 -8.76 5.29 -26.93
C PHE A 308 -9.52 4.51 -25.85
N PHE A 309 -10.49 5.17 -25.18
CA PHE A 309 -11.29 4.54 -24.11
C PHE A 309 -12.07 3.32 -24.58
N PHE A 310 -12.72 3.37 -25.75
CA PHE A 310 -13.50 2.28 -26.34
C PHE A 310 -12.71 1.45 -27.38
N GLY A 311 -11.41 1.66 -27.49
CA GLY A 311 -10.55 0.89 -28.41
C GLY A 311 -10.59 -0.59 -28.11
N THR A 312 -10.78 -1.42 -29.17
CA THR A 312 -10.95 -2.88 -29.06
C THR A 312 -9.66 -3.67 -29.28
N GLY A 313 -8.55 -3.02 -29.66
CA GLY A 313 -7.24 -3.66 -29.89
C GLY A 313 -6.47 -3.97 -28.60
N LYS A 314 -5.31 -4.63 -28.74
CA LYS A 314 -4.37 -4.86 -27.63
C LYS A 314 -3.84 -3.56 -27.02
N ASP A 315 -3.84 -2.48 -27.79
CA ASP A 315 -3.45 -1.13 -27.34
C ASP A 315 -4.64 -0.34 -26.77
N GLY A 316 -5.86 -0.89 -26.84
CA GLY A 316 -7.06 -0.27 -26.30
C GLY A 316 -7.09 -0.35 -24.78
N LEU A 317 -7.70 0.67 -24.14
CA LEU A 317 -7.77 0.80 -22.68
C LEU A 317 -8.35 -0.44 -22.00
N GLY A 318 -9.38 -1.05 -22.60
CA GLY A 318 -10.02 -2.25 -22.05
C GLY A 318 -9.06 -3.43 -21.89
N TRP A 319 -8.18 -3.68 -22.87
CA TRP A 319 -7.17 -4.73 -22.81
C TRP A 319 -6.11 -4.42 -21.74
N LEU A 320 -5.63 -3.19 -21.67
CA LEU A 320 -4.63 -2.74 -20.70
C LEU A 320 -5.13 -2.85 -19.26
N LEU A 321 -6.42 -2.57 -19.05
CA LEU A 321 -7.07 -2.76 -17.74
C LEU A 321 -7.18 -4.26 -17.40
N LEU A 322 -7.55 -5.11 -18.35
CA LEU A 322 -7.60 -6.57 -18.15
C LEU A 322 -6.22 -7.15 -17.85
N GLU A 323 -5.19 -6.71 -18.55
CA GLU A 323 -3.80 -7.10 -18.29
C GLU A 323 -3.37 -6.67 -16.87
N THR A 324 -3.69 -5.45 -16.45
CA THR A 324 -3.41 -4.96 -15.10
C THR A 324 -4.09 -5.81 -14.03
N VAL A 325 -5.35 -6.21 -14.24
CA VAL A 325 -6.07 -7.12 -13.34
C VAL A 325 -5.44 -8.51 -13.35
N GLY A 326 -5.04 -9.01 -14.52
CA GLY A 326 -4.34 -10.28 -14.67
C GLY A 326 -3.03 -10.33 -13.88
N ILE A 327 -2.19 -9.29 -14.01
CA ILE A 327 -0.93 -9.13 -13.26
C ILE A 327 -1.20 -9.13 -11.76
N ALA A 328 -2.17 -8.34 -11.29
CA ALA A 328 -2.53 -8.24 -9.89
C ALA A 328 -3.06 -9.58 -9.33
N LEU A 329 -3.90 -10.27 -10.08
CA LEU A 329 -4.50 -11.54 -9.68
C LEU A 329 -3.45 -12.65 -9.61
N ALA A 330 -2.66 -12.83 -10.67
CA ALA A 330 -1.60 -13.83 -10.73
C ALA A 330 -0.53 -13.59 -9.64
N GLY A 331 -0.07 -12.33 -9.49
CA GLY A 331 0.91 -11.95 -8.47
C GLY A 331 0.40 -12.13 -7.05
N THR A 332 -0.87 -11.79 -6.77
CA THR A 332 -1.48 -12.00 -5.45
C THR A 332 -1.59 -13.48 -5.13
N GLY A 333 -2.03 -14.29 -6.08
CA GLY A 333 -2.21 -15.72 -5.87
C GLY A 333 -0.91 -16.48 -5.64
N LEU A 334 0.09 -16.22 -6.47
CA LEU A 334 1.43 -16.79 -6.30
C LEU A 334 2.03 -16.34 -4.97
N GLY A 335 1.91 -15.05 -4.64
CA GLY A 335 2.37 -14.51 -3.36
C GLY A 335 1.65 -15.11 -2.16
N ALA A 336 0.34 -15.32 -2.22
CA ALA A 336 -0.44 -15.96 -1.15
C ALA A 336 -0.05 -17.43 -0.94
N LEU A 337 0.19 -18.15 -2.03
CA LEU A 337 0.65 -19.54 -1.99
C LEU A 337 1.99 -19.68 -1.26
N LEU A 338 2.93 -18.77 -1.56
CA LEU A 338 4.27 -18.77 -0.96
C LEU A 338 4.28 -18.14 0.44
N ALA A 339 3.38 -17.21 0.73
CA ALA A 339 3.26 -16.57 2.04
C ALA A 339 2.71 -17.53 3.12
N ALA A 340 1.83 -18.45 2.75
CA ALA A 340 1.22 -19.36 3.71
C ALA A 340 2.25 -20.21 4.49
N PRO A 341 3.17 -20.96 3.86
CA PRO A 341 4.18 -21.72 4.58
C PRO A 341 5.10 -20.82 5.41
N LEU A 342 5.49 -19.65 4.92
CA LEU A 342 6.34 -18.71 5.66
C LEU A 342 5.65 -18.21 6.93
N ALA A 343 4.35 -17.95 6.89
CA ALA A 343 3.58 -17.54 8.06
C ALA A 343 3.56 -18.64 9.15
N PHE A 344 3.36 -19.88 8.76
CA PHE A 344 3.43 -21.02 9.71
C PHE A 344 4.84 -21.14 10.31
N LEU A 345 5.89 -21.01 9.51
CA LEU A 345 7.29 -21.06 9.95
C LEU A 345 7.69 -19.89 10.86
N SER A 346 7.05 -18.73 10.71
CA SER A 346 7.34 -17.53 11.52
C SER A 346 6.57 -17.46 12.85
N THR A 347 5.69 -18.45 13.14
CA THR A 347 4.83 -18.44 14.33
C THR A 347 5.49 -19.19 15.50
N PRO A 348 5.84 -18.51 16.64
CA PRO A 348 6.52 -19.15 17.79
C PRO A 348 5.67 -20.18 18.52
N LYS A 349 4.33 -20.18 18.33
CA LYS A 349 3.43 -21.20 18.87
C LYS A 349 3.55 -22.55 18.16
N LEU A 350 4.09 -22.56 16.93
CA LEU A 350 4.20 -23.74 16.07
C LEU A 350 5.64 -24.21 15.91
N LEU A 351 6.62 -23.29 15.93
CA LEU A 351 8.07 -23.58 15.81
C LEU A 351 8.85 -23.07 17.04
N PRO A 352 10.06 -23.60 17.27
CA PRO A 352 10.98 -23.05 18.28
C PRO A 352 11.26 -21.56 18.03
N ARG A 353 11.31 -20.77 19.09
CA ARG A 353 11.49 -19.30 19.02
C ARG A 353 12.63 -18.83 18.12
N PRO A 354 13.86 -19.42 18.15
CA PRO A 354 14.96 -18.92 17.30
C PRO A 354 14.68 -19.14 15.80
N ALA A 355 14.07 -20.28 15.43
CA ALA A 355 13.69 -20.54 14.05
C ALA A 355 12.58 -19.59 13.58
N ALA A 356 11.54 -19.36 14.40
CA ALA A 356 10.49 -18.41 14.07
C ALA A 356 11.02 -16.98 13.91
N LEU A 357 12.00 -16.57 14.73
CA LEU A 357 12.63 -15.26 14.63
C LEU A 357 13.37 -15.10 13.30
N LEU A 358 14.11 -16.12 12.84
CA LEU A 358 14.81 -16.09 11.54
C LEU A 358 13.83 -15.82 10.40
N PHE A 359 12.68 -16.54 10.35
CA PHE A 359 11.67 -16.31 9.31
C PHE A 359 10.99 -14.94 9.45
N ARG A 360 10.82 -14.41 10.66
CA ARG A 360 10.32 -13.03 10.86
C ARG A 360 11.27 -11.99 10.30
N VAL A 361 12.57 -12.13 10.55
CA VAL A 361 13.58 -11.23 9.98
C VAL A 361 13.56 -11.30 8.45
N LEU A 362 13.45 -12.50 7.87
CA LEU A 362 13.31 -12.67 6.43
C LEU A 362 12.06 -11.97 5.88
N ILE A 363 10.90 -12.10 6.54
CA ILE A 363 9.66 -11.43 6.15
C ILE A 363 9.82 -9.91 6.20
N VAL A 364 10.46 -9.37 7.25
CA VAL A 364 10.74 -7.94 7.37
C VAL A 364 11.69 -7.49 6.28
N ALA A 365 12.74 -8.25 5.97
CA ALA A 365 13.68 -7.93 4.90
C ALA A 365 12.99 -7.86 3.52
N ILE A 366 12.15 -8.86 3.18
CA ILE A 366 11.37 -8.83 1.93
C ILE A 366 10.44 -7.60 1.90
N ARG A 367 9.83 -7.24 3.02
CA ARG A 367 8.86 -6.14 3.11
C ARG A 367 9.51 -4.75 3.09
N SER A 368 10.77 -4.63 3.48
CA SER A 368 11.48 -3.35 3.52
C SER A 368 11.89 -2.85 2.14
N VAL A 369 12.06 -3.76 1.18
CA VAL A 369 12.38 -3.39 -0.20
C VAL A 369 11.10 -2.89 -0.91
N PRO A 370 11.09 -1.66 -1.43
CA PRO A 370 9.97 -1.14 -2.20
C PRO A 370 9.69 -1.97 -3.46
N PHE A 371 8.41 -2.12 -3.81
CA PHE A 371 7.98 -3.01 -4.90
C PHE A 371 8.58 -2.64 -6.27
N LEU A 372 8.79 -1.36 -6.54
CA LEU A 372 9.36 -0.90 -7.81
C LEU A 372 10.78 -1.42 -8.02
N ILE A 373 11.55 -1.58 -6.93
CA ILE A 373 12.92 -2.11 -6.98
C ILE A 373 12.90 -3.57 -7.42
N TYR A 374 11.99 -4.37 -6.88
CA TYR A 374 11.78 -5.74 -7.36
C TYR A 374 11.44 -5.74 -8.86
N GLY A 375 10.58 -4.80 -9.31
CA GLY A 375 10.26 -4.63 -10.71
C GLY A 375 11.49 -4.36 -11.58
N LEU A 376 12.34 -3.42 -11.16
CA LEU A 376 13.59 -3.08 -11.85
C LEU A 376 14.58 -4.25 -11.91
N ILE A 377 14.67 -5.04 -10.86
CA ILE A 377 15.52 -6.25 -10.83
C ILE A 377 14.93 -7.33 -11.75
N PHE A 378 13.63 -7.62 -11.63
CA PHE A 378 13.00 -8.68 -12.42
C PHE A 378 12.95 -8.35 -13.90
N ILE A 379 12.84 -7.08 -14.29
CA ILE A 379 12.89 -6.71 -15.71
C ILE A 379 14.25 -7.07 -16.36
N ARG A 380 15.31 -7.08 -15.57
CA ARG A 380 16.65 -7.52 -16.03
C ARG A 380 16.74 -9.04 -16.19
N VAL A 381 15.90 -9.79 -15.47
CA VAL A 381 15.88 -11.26 -15.48
C VAL A 381 14.86 -11.77 -16.52
N SER A 382 13.61 -11.33 -16.44
CA SER A 382 12.52 -11.83 -17.29
C SER A 382 12.27 -10.98 -18.55
N GLY A 383 12.87 -9.77 -18.61
CA GLY A 383 12.61 -8.80 -19.67
C GLY A 383 11.37 -7.94 -19.35
N PRO A 384 11.09 -6.93 -20.21
CA PRO A 384 9.88 -6.11 -20.06
C PRO A 384 8.62 -6.94 -20.35
N GLY A 385 7.51 -6.61 -19.67
CA GLY A 385 6.21 -7.24 -19.90
C GLY A 385 5.48 -7.67 -18.64
N ALA A 386 4.25 -8.15 -18.79
CA ALA A 386 3.33 -8.48 -17.71
C ALA A 386 3.87 -9.56 -16.74
N PHE A 387 4.68 -10.51 -17.24
CA PHE A 387 5.30 -11.54 -16.40
C PHE A 387 6.21 -10.95 -15.33
N THR A 388 7.01 -9.93 -15.67
CA THR A 388 7.82 -9.18 -14.70
C THR A 388 6.95 -8.55 -13.61
N GLY A 389 5.79 -7.99 -13.99
CA GLY A 389 4.80 -7.47 -13.05
C GLY A 389 4.28 -8.54 -12.09
N VAL A 390 3.95 -9.72 -12.60
CA VAL A 390 3.50 -10.87 -11.78
C VAL A 390 4.55 -11.28 -10.77
N LEU A 391 5.81 -11.46 -11.18
CA LEU A 391 6.91 -11.83 -10.28
C LEU A 391 7.12 -10.78 -9.19
N THR A 392 7.10 -9.50 -9.56
CA THR A 392 7.26 -8.38 -8.65
C THR A 392 6.16 -8.38 -7.58
N LEU A 393 4.90 -8.43 -7.99
CA LEU A 393 3.77 -8.44 -7.06
C LEU A 393 3.71 -9.72 -6.22
N ALA A 394 4.17 -10.85 -6.75
CA ALA A 394 4.26 -12.09 -5.99
C ALA A 394 5.23 -11.93 -4.82
N VAL A 395 6.47 -11.47 -5.06
CA VAL A 395 7.46 -11.28 -3.99
C VAL A 395 6.98 -10.25 -2.96
N CYS A 396 6.43 -9.11 -3.39
CA CYS A 396 5.88 -8.12 -2.48
C CYS A 396 4.72 -8.67 -1.64
N SER A 397 3.87 -9.49 -2.27
CA SER A 397 2.75 -10.13 -1.57
C SER A 397 3.21 -11.17 -0.55
N ILE A 398 4.33 -11.88 -0.79
CA ILE A 398 4.93 -12.78 0.20
C ILE A 398 5.18 -12.03 1.51
N GLY A 399 5.90 -10.90 1.48
CA GLY A 399 6.24 -10.15 2.69
C GLY A 399 5.03 -9.63 3.46
N LEU A 400 4.06 -9.05 2.77
CA LEU A 400 2.87 -8.44 3.40
C LEU A 400 1.87 -9.50 3.88
N LEU A 401 1.59 -10.52 3.07
CA LEU A 401 0.66 -11.58 3.43
C LEU A 401 1.20 -12.47 4.54
N SER A 402 2.51 -12.80 4.52
CA SER A 402 3.12 -13.58 5.61
C SER A 402 2.94 -12.90 6.96
N LYS A 403 3.14 -11.57 7.05
CA LYS A 403 2.90 -10.81 8.29
C LYS A 403 1.43 -10.92 8.71
N ARG A 404 0.48 -10.65 7.80
CA ARG A 404 -0.96 -10.72 8.11
C ARG A 404 -1.42 -12.13 8.50
N PHE A 405 -0.88 -13.13 7.84
CA PHE A 405 -1.18 -14.53 8.14
C PHE A 405 -0.62 -14.93 9.51
N THR A 406 0.60 -14.50 9.86
CA THR A 406 1.19 -14.72 11.19
C THR A 406 0.37 -14.05 12.27
N GLU A 407 -0.03 -12.79 12.10
CA GLU A 407 -0.92 -12.07 13.02
C GLU A 407 -2.25 -12.82 13.21
N ALA A 408 -2.85 -13.31 12.13
CA ALA A 408 -4.08 -14.09 12.18
C ALA A 408 -3.89 -15.44 12.90
N ILE A 409 -2.77 -16.13 12.70
CA ILE A 409 -2.46 -17.38 13.40
C ILE A 409 -2.25 -17.11 14.91
N GLU A 410 -1.57 -16.05 15.28
CA GLU A 410 -1.32 -15.69 16.69
C GLU A 410 -2.60 -15.30 17.44
N ALA A 411 -3.59 -14.78 16.73
CA ALA A 411 -4.91 -14.42 17.29
C ALA A 411 -5.86 -15.60 17.46
N LEU A 412 -5.53 -16.81 16.95
CA LEU A 412 -6.39 -17.98 17.05
C LEU A 412 -6.50 -18.52 18.48
N ASP A 413 -7.65 -19.14 18.75
CA ASP A 413 -7.83 -19.99 19.93
C ASP A 413 -7.16 -21.36 19.73
N PHE A 414 -6.08 -21.58 20.45
CA PHE A 414 -5.29 -22.81 20.36
C PHE A 414 -5.84 -23.97 21.21
N ARG A 415 -6.93 -23.80 21.96
CA ARG A 415 -7.49 -24.86 22.83
C ARG A 415 -7.75 -26.14 22.06
N ALA A 416 -8.37 -26.07 20.89
CA ALA A 416 -8.62 -27.25 20.04
C ALA A 416 -7.31 -27.88 19.52
N TYR A 417 -6.31 -27.08 19.20
CA TYR A 417 -4.99 -27.55 18.78
C TYR A 417 -4.25 -28.27 19.94
N ASP A 418 -4.30 -27.71 21.14
CA ASP A 418 -3.67 -28.30 22.34
C ASP A 418 -4.36 -29.59 22.79
N ALA A 419 -5.70 -29.67 22.67
CA ALA A 419 -6.44 -30.89 22.92
C ALA A 419 -6.01 -32.04 21.98
N LEU A 420 -5.91 -31.77 20.68
CA LEU A 420 -5.41 -32.74 19.69
C LEU A 420 -3.94 -33.13 19.95
N ARG A 421 -3.13 -32.19 20.46
CA ARG A 421 -1.74 -32.43 20.85
C ARG A 421 -1.67 -33.37 22.06
N ALA A 422 -2.51 -33.17 23.05
CA ALA A 422 -2.59 -34.01 24.23
C ALA A 422 -3.03 -35.47 23.90
N MET A 423 -3.83 -35.61 22.84
CA MET A 423 -4.25 -36.92 22.29
C MET A 423 -3.16 -37.60 21.44
N GLY A 424 -1.96 -37.05 21.34
CA GLY A 424 -0.86 -37.62 20.55
C GLY A 424 -1.00 -37.49 19.02
N VAL A 425 -1.97 -36.70 18.54
CA VAL A 425 -2.18 -36.49 17.10
C VAL A 425 -0.97 -35.76 16.49
N SER A 426 -0.49 -36.17 15.31
CA SER A 426 0.65 -35.55 14.61
C SER A 426 0.37 -34.10 14.16
N LEU A 427 1.42 -33.34 13.81
CA LEU A 427 1.34 -31.92 13.51
C LEU A 427 0.38 -31.57 12.36
N LEU A 428 0.46 -32.28 11.23
CA LEU A 428 -0.34 -32.01 10.03
C LEU A 428 -1.85 -32.13 10.26
N PRO A 429 -2.39 -33.20 10.86
CA PRO A 429 -3.80 -33.25 11.21
C PRO A 429 -4.23 -32.18 12.21
N ARG A 430 -3.40 -31.80 13.20
CA ARG A 430 -3.70 -30.68 14.12
C ARG A 430 -3.90 -29.38 13.37
N ILE A 431 -3.01 -29.05 12.45
CA ILE A 431 -3.13 -27.86 11.60
C ILE A 431 -4.40 -27.94 10.75
N ARG A 432 -4.65 -29.09 10.12
CA ARG A 432 -5.79 -29.28 9.20
C ARG A 432 -7.15 -29.15 9.88
N TYR A 433 -7.30 -29.67 11.09
CA TYR A 433 -8.61 -29.78 11.76
C TYR A 433 -8.84 -28.70 12.82
N ALA A 434 -7.80 -28.20 13.50
CA ALA A 434 -7.95 -27.19 14.53
C ALA A 434 -7.62 -25.76 14.05
N VAL A 435 -6.57 -25.59 13.22
CA VAL A 435 -6.07 -24.26 12.83
C VAL A 435 -6.71 -23.77 11.53
N LEU A 436 -6.63 -24.58 10.47
CA LEU A 436 -7.01 -24.17 9.12
C LEU A 436 -8.48 -23.73 8.98
N PRO A 437 -9.49 -24.40 9.61
CA PRO A 437 -10.87 -23.96 9.52
C PRO A 437 -11.13 -22.58 10.13
N GLN A 438 -10.50 -22.28 11.27
CA GLN A 438 -10.59 -20.97 11.93
C GLN A 438 -9.83 -19.87 11.14
N LEU A 439 -8.72 -20.23 10.53
CA LEU A 439 -7.83 -19.32 9.83
C LEU A 439 -8.36 -18.94 8.43
N ALA A 440 -9.04 -19.82 7.74
CA ALA A 440 -9.44 -19.67 6.33
C ALA A 440 -10.20 -18.35 6.03
N PRO A 441 -11.15 -17.88 6.85
CA PRO A 441 -11.84 -16.60 6.61
C PRO A 441 -10.89 -15.40 6.69
N ALA A 442 -9.97 -15.38 7.66
CA ALA A 442 -8.99 -14.33 7.86
C ALA A 442 -7.98 -14.28 6.69
N LEU A 443 -7.45 -15.45 6.28
CA LEU A 443 -6.58 -15.56 5.10
C LEU A 443 -7.26 -15.04 3.84
N ALA A 444 -8.49 -15.45 3.59
CA ALA A 444 -9.24 -15.03 2.41
C ALA A 444 -9.48 -13.51 2.42
N SER A 445 -9.75 -12.92 3.58
CA SER A 445 -9.91 -11.47 3.71
C SER A 445 -8.60 -10.73 3.44
N ALA A 446 -7.48 -11.24 3.96
CA ALA A 446 -6.15 -10.66 3.73
C ALA A 446 -5.74 -10.74 2.25
N VAL A 447 -6.01 -11.87 1.57
CA VAL A 447 -5.73 -12.05 0.14
C VAL A 447 -6.57 -11.09 -0.71
N LEU A 448 -7.86 -10.94 -0.43
CA LEU A 448 -8.74 -9.98 -1.13
C LEU A 448 -8.27 -8.53 -0.93
N TYR A 449 -7.86 -8.19 0.28
CA TYR A 449 -7.28 -6.86 0.56
C TYR A 449 -5.98 -6.64 -0.22
N ARG A 450 -5.08 -7.66 -0.25
CA ARG A 450 -3.83 -7.56 -1.01
C ARG A 450 -4.07 -7.45 -2.51
N PHE A 451 -5.04 -8.17 -3.04
CA PHE A 451 -5.44 -8.06 -4.44
C PHE A 451 -5.87 -6.62 -4.81
N ASP A 452 -6.68 -5.98 -3.97
CA ASP A 452 -7.09 -4.59 -4.14
C ASP A 452 -5.88 -3.62 -4.14
N VAL A 453 -4.89 -3.84 -3.27
CA VAL A 453 -3.63 -3.07 -3.26
C VAL A 453 -2.81 -3.36 -4.51
N ASN A 454 -2.68 -4.62 -4.90
CA ASN A 454 -1.88 -5.05 -6.05
C ASN A 454 -2.37 -4.47 -7.38
N ILE A 455 -3.66 -4.22 -7.56
CA ILE A 455 -4.19 -3.55 -8.75
C ILE A 455 -3.62 -2.13 -8.88
N ARG A 456 -3.55 -1.40 -7.77
CA ARG A 456 -2.96 -0.07 -7.75
C ARG A 456 -1.44 -0.12 -7.96
N GLU A 457 -0.76 -1.09 -7.37
CA GLU A 457 0.69 -1.29 -7.57
C GLU A 457 1.00 -1.75 -9.01
N ALA A 458 0.17 -2.58 -9.63
CA ALA A 458 0.33 -3.02 -11.02
C ALA A 458 0.30 -1.86 -12.00
N SER A 459 -0.58 -0.86 -11.79
CA SER A 459 -0.62 0.34 -12.63
C SER A 459 0.68 1.16 -12.58
N VAL A 460 1.36 1.15 -11.44
CA VAL A 460 2.66 1.81 -11.26
C VAL A 460 3.80 1.01 -11.88
N LEU A 461 3.75 -0.32 -11.79
CA LEU A 461 4.79 -1.19 -12.36
C LEU A 461 4.92 -1.06 -13.88
N GLY A 462 3.84 -0.70 -14.55
CA GLY A 462 3.88 -0.38 -15.97
C GLY A 462 4.81 0.79 -16.31
N LEU A 463 5.02 1.75 -15.40
CA LEU A 463 5.96 2.87 -15.59
C LEU A 463 7.41 2.40 -15.78
N VAL A 464 7.76 1.25 -15.23
CA VAL A 464 9.08 0.62 -15.41
C VAL A 464 9.09 -0.47 -16.49
N GLY A 465 7.99 -0.60 -17.27
CA GLY A 465 7.91 -1.59 -18.33
C GLY A 465 7.49 -3.00 -17.89
N ALA A 466 6.86 -3.13 -16.71
CA ALA A 466 6.36 -4.42 -16.20
C ALA A 466 4.89 -4.71 -16.60
N GLY A 467 4.45 -4.20 -17.77
CA GLY A 467 3.12 -4.44 -18.35
C GLY A 467 2.00 -3.60 -17.75
N GLY A 468 0.78 -3.78 -18.27
CA GLY A 468 -0.41 -3.09 -17.80
C GLY A 468 -0.51 -1.63 -18.22
N ILE A 469 -1.43 -0.90 -17.57
CA ILE A 469 -1.84 0.47 -17.93
C ILE A 469 -0.76 1.54 -17.69
N GLY A 470 0.29 1.25 -16.93
CA GLY A 470 1.27 2.27 -16.52
C GLY A 470 2.18 2.73 -17.66
N ALA A 471 2.57 1.86 -18.59
CA ALA A 471 3.42 2.24 -19.71
C ALA A 471 2.71 3.23 -20.65
N PRO A 472 1.49 2.99 -21.14
CA PRO A 472 0.72 3.98 -21.87
C PRO A 472 0.54 5.31 -21.10
N LEU A 473 0.33 5.25 -19.80
CA LEU A 473 0.19 6.45 -18.98
C LEU A 473 1.44 7.34 -19.03
N ILE A 474 2.64 6.79 -18.83
CA ILE A 474 3.86 7.59 -18.85
C ILE A 474 4.16 8.12 -20.27
N PHE A 475 3.87 7.34 -21.31
CA PHE A 475 4.02 7.79 -22.70
C PHE A 475 3.08 8.95 -23.00
N ALA A 476 1.80 8.86 -22.65
CA ALA A 476 0.82 9.93 -22.83
C ALA A 476 1.22 11.20 -22.07
N MET A 477 1.70 11.07 -20.83
CA MET A 477 2.16 12.21 -20.02
C MET A 477 3.40 12.87 -20.63
N ASN A 478 4.39 12.09 -21.08
CA ASN A 478 5.61 12.62 -21.68
C ASN A 478 5.35 13.31 -23.05
N GLN A 479 4.28 12.89 -23.74
CA GLN A 479 3.84 13.52 -25.00
C GLN A 479 2.87 14.68 -24.78
N TYR A 480 2.54 15.02 -23.51
CA TYR A 480 1.53 16.02 -23.15
C TYR A 480 0.13 15.72 -23.71
N ALA A 481 -0.16 14.44 -24.02
CA ALA A 481 -1.46 13.96 -24.51
C ALA A 481 -2.45 13.83 -23.34
N TRP A 482 -2.86 14.96 -22.76
CA TRP A 482 -3.68 14.99 -21.55
C TRP A 482 -5.07 14.39 -21.69
N SER A 483 -5.61 14.31 -22.90
CA SER A 483 -6.87 13.61 -23.22
C SER A 483 -6.75 12.10 -23.04
N ASP A 484 -5.61 11.52 -23.45
CA ASP A 484 -5.32 10.10 -23.26
C ASP A 484 -5.08 9.80 -21.78
N VAL A 485 -4.34 10.68 -21.09
CA VAL A 485 -4.16 10.59 -19.63
C VAL A 485 -5.50 10.60 -18.91
N SER A 486 -6.43 11.47 -19.33
CA SER A 486 -7.79 11.53 -18.78
C SER A 486 -8.57 10.24 -19.00
N ALA A 487 -8.52 9.68 -20.21
CA ALA A 487 -9.16 8.40 -20.52
C ALA A 487 -8.61 7.26 -19.64
N ILE A 488 -7.28 7.21 -19.47
CA ILE A 488 -6.60 6.23 -18.60
C ILE A 488 -7.04 6.41 -17.15
N PHE A 489 -7.07 7.63 -16.64
CA PHE A 489 -7.49 7.92 -15.27
C PHE A 489 -8.95 7.53 -15.04
N LEU A 490 -9.85 7.87 -15.95
CA LEU A 490 -11.26 7.51 -15.87
C LEU A 490 -11.43 5.99 -15.82
N GLY A 491 -10.81 5.26 -16.77
CA GLY A 491 -10.86 3.81 -16.80
C GLY A 491 -10.29 3.16 -15.54
N PHE A 492 -9.18 3.69 -15.02
CA PHE A 492 -8.55 3.18 -13.81
C PHE A 492 -9.41 3.43 -12.55
N VAL A 493 -10.00 4.63 -12.41
CA VAL A 493 -10.92 4.94 -11.31
C VAL A 493 -12.15 4.03 -11.34
N LEU A 494 -12.74 3.81 -12.54
CA LEU A 494 -13.88 2.90 -12.70
C LEU A 494 -13.50 1.45 -12.35
N LEU A 495 -12.32 0.99 -12.76
CA LEU A 495 -11.81 -0.33 -12.42
C LEU A 495 -11.66 -0.50 -10.89
N VAL A 496 -10.94 0.41 -10.25
CA VAL A 496 -10.70 0.36 -8.80
C VAL A 496 -12.02 0.45 -8.03
N TRP A 497 -12.93 1.35 -8.42
CA TRP A 497 -14.25 1.47 -7.81
C TRP A 497 -15.07 0.17 -7.94
N GLY A 498 -15.10 -0.43 -9.13
CA GLY A 498 -15.79 -1.70 -9.36
C GLY A 498 -15.26 -2.83 -8.49
N ILE A 499 -13.93 -2.91 -8.34
CA ILE A 499 -13.26 -3.92 -7.49
C ILE A 499 -13.51 -3.65 -6.01
N ASP A 500 -13.45 -2.40 -5.55
CA ASP A 500 -13.77 -2.01 -4.18
C ASP A 500 -15.20 -2.45 -3.80
N VAL A 501 -16.18 -2.16 -4.67
CA VAL A 501 -17.58 -2.56 -4.47
C VAL A 501 -17.73 -4.09 -4.47
N GLY A 502 -17.10 -4.78 -5.41
CA GLY A 502 -17.11 -6.24 -5.50
C GLY A 502 -16.50 -6.91 -4.26
N SER A 503 -15.32 -6.45 -3.86
CA SER A 503 -14.60 -6.94 -2.67
C SER A 503 -15.37 -6.68 -1.37
N ALA A 504 -16.00 -5.50 -1.24
CA ALA A 504 -16.83 -5.18 -0.08
C ALA A 504 -18.06 -6.08 0.02
N ARG A 505 -18.75 -6.37 -1.10
CA ARG A 505 -19.89 -7.30 -1.15
C ARG A 505 -19.47 -8.73 -0.77
N LEU A 506 -18.32 -9.19 -1.26
CA LEU A 506 -17.80 -10.52 -0.94
C LEU A 506 -17.43 -10.65 0.55
N ARG A 507 -16.79 -9.64 1.14
CA ARG A 507 -16.47 -9.61 2.58
C ARG A 507 -17.73 -9.64 3.44
N ARG A 508 -18.73 -8.80 3.16
CA ARG A 508 -20.00 -8.78 3.90
C ARG A 508 -20.72 -10.12 3.87
N ARG A 509 -20.79 -10.79 2.70
CA ARG A 509 -21.41 -12.11 2.57
C ARG A 509 -20.69 -13.18 3.40
N ARG A 510 -19.36 -13.12 3.50
CA ARG A 510 -18.57 -14.09 4.30
C ARG A 510 -18.70 -13.83 5.79
N SER A 511 -18.70 -12.57 6.24
CA SER A 511 -18.93 -12.24 7.66
C SER A 511 -20.33 -12.66 8.12
N ALA A 512 -21.36 -12.45 7.30
CA ALA A 512 -22.72 -12.90 7.61
C ALA A 512 -22.83 -14.44 7.66
N ALA A 513 -22.13 -15.15 6.79
CA ALA A 513 -22.10 -16.61 6.80
C ALA A 513 -21.37 -17.18 8.04
N ALA A 514 -20.27 -16.53 8.47
CA ALA A 514 -19.52 -16.94 9.67
C ALA A 514 -20.26 -16.59 10.99
N ALA A 515 -21.17 -15.64 10.98
CA ALA A 515 -22.02 -15.29 12.14
C ALA A 515 -23.27 -16.19 12.24
N ALA A 516 -23.59 -16.93 11.18
CA ALA A 516 -24.74 -17.85 11.12
C ALA A 516 -24.36 -19.32 11.35
N GLU A 517 -23.07 -19.66 11.40
CA GLU A 517 -22.49 -20.95 11.83
C GLU A 517 -22.05 -20.87 13.29
#